data_081d886217911a68f24e3a52d021061c
#
_entry.id   081d886217911a68f24e3a52d021061c
#
_cell.length_a   1.000
_cell.length_b   1.000
_cell.length_c   1.000
_cell.angle_alpha   90.00
_cell.angle_beta   90.00
_cell.angle_gamma   90.00
#
_symmetry.space_group_name_H-M   'P 1'
#
loop_
_entity.id
_entity.type
_entity.pdbx_description
1 polymer ?
#
loop_
_entity_poly.entity_id
_entity_poly.type
_entity_poly.pdbx_seq_one_letter_code
_entity_poly.pdbx_strand_id
1 'polypeptide(L)'
;MDACRVDALRMVADEYSFVNDVDRMCSVGGSTPEWVASTFREPYLEKIRDTAYVTANAYADFIFEYGMDKSRWTATNGPEDHLFAGDWSDTLRKHDLGYYERAHRYEPQEGDGLPRHVNGSTPPGYVTDRGISVGRNTDCDRMILHYIQPHVGWVAKTLEEGRDQYLYESDASAYLMQGGSREVAFGAYLDELRYVLDSIEVLLDNIDAEKVAITADHGEAFGEYLRYDHHVGSLDPQVRFVPWAETTATDSRNYEPRFASADEATSEEGMAEQLAALGYVDE
;
A
#
# COMPACT_ATOMS: atom_id res chain seq x y z
N MET A 1 -2.84 0.12 4.10
CA MET A 1 -1.35 0.13 4.11
C MET A 1 -0.86 -1.14 3.45
N ASP A 2 0.31 -1.10 2.84
CA ASP A 2 0.94 -2.25 2.21
C ASP A 2 1.95 -2.90 3.17
N ALA A 3 1.92 -4.22 3.31
CA ALA A 3 2.82 -5.02 4.13
C ALA A 3 2.85 -4.67 5.64
N CYS A 4 1.78 -4.12 6.22
CA CYS A 4 1.79 -3.75 7.63
C CYS A 4 1.47 -4.93 8.55
N ARG A 5 2.37 -5.17 9.52
CA ARG A 5 2.27 -6.23 10.54
C ARG A 5 1.46 -5.79 11.75
N VAL A 6 0.79 -6.77 12.36
CA VAL A 6 0.02 -6.57 13.61
C VAL A 6 0.89 -6.11 14.77
N ASP A 7 2.05 -6.77 14.96
CA ASP A 7 2.98 -6.44 16.03
C ASP A 7 3.60 -5.06 15.85
N ALA A 8 3.91 -4.67 14.62
CA ALA A 8 4.46 -3.35 14.31
C ALA A 8 3.45 -2.23 14.64
N LEU A 9 2.18 -2.35 14.19
CA LEU A 9 1.19 -1.34 14.51
C LEU A 9 0.94 -1.25 16.02
N ARG A 10 0.93 -2.38 16.73
CA ARG A 10 0.81 -2.39 18.21
C ARG A 10 1.98 -1.71 18.91
N MET A 11 3.20 -1.78 18.34
CA MET A 11 4.38 -1.14 18.95
C MET A 11 4.35 0.37 18.88
N VAL A 12 3.68 0.96 17.89
CA VAL A 12 3.59 2.41 17.71
C VAL A 12 2.21 2.97 18.08
N ALA A 13 1.23 2.12 18.43
CA ALA A 13 -0.15 2.52 18.66
C ALA A 13 -0.30 3.63 19.70
N ASP A 14 0.43 3.56 20.80
CA ASP A 14 0.39 4.57 21.87
C ASP A 14 0.88 5.96 21.45
N GLU A 15 1.53 6.06 20.29
CA GLU A 15 2.01 7.32 19.73
C GLU A 15 0.89 8.09 19.00
N TYR A 16 -0.23 7.41 18.67
CA TYR A 16 -1.33 7.94 17.83
C TYR A 16 -2.68 7.81 18.52
N SER A 17 -3.32 8.91 18.82
CA SER A 17 -4.60 8.95 19.54
C SER A 17 -5.76 8.28 18.78
N PHE A 18 -5.65 8.13 17.48
CA PHE A 18 -6.64 7.51 16.60
C PHE A 18 -6.40 5.99 16.41
N VAL A 19 -5.27 5.44 16.86
CA VAL A 19 -4.99 4.00 16.83
C VAL A 19 -5.33 3.41 18.20
N ASN A 20 -6.59 3.04 18.34
CA ASN A 20 -7.04 2.33 19.54
C ASN A 20 -6.89 0.82 19.32
N ASP A 21 -7.38 0.00 20.21
CA ASP A 21 -7.38 -1.47 20.21
C ASP A 21 -7.02 -2.13 18.88
N VAL A 22 -5.77 -2.54 18.74
CA VAL A 22 -5.29 -3.18 17.50
C VAL A 22 -5.58 -4.66 17.55
N ASP A 23 -6.70 -5.06 16.95
CA ASP A 23 -7.06 -6.44 16.67
C ASP A 23 -6.28 -7.00 15.48
N ARG A 24 -6.58 -8.21 15.07
CA ARG A 24 -6.01 -8.85 13.88
C ARG A 24 -7.10 -9.53 13.05
N MET A 25 -6.92 -9.51 11.74
CA MET A 25 -7.71 -10.32 10.83
C MET A 25 -6.81 -11.14 9.91
N CYS A 26 -7.35 -12.19 9.30
CA CYS A 26 -6.65 -12.91 8.24
C CYS A 26 -6.91 -12.20 6.92
N SER A 27 -5.85 -11.74 6.25
CA SER A 27 -5.96 -11.15 4.92
C SER A 27 -6.42 -12.17 3.88
N VAL A 28 -7.07 -11.69 2.83
CA VAL A 28 -7.48 -12.49 1.67
C VAL A 28 -6.32 -12.79 0.73
N GLY A 29 -5.18 -12.09 0.87
CA GLY A 29 -3.95 -12.28 0.09
C GLY A 29 -2.70 -12.32 0.97
N GLY A 30 -1.64 -12.92 0.47
CA GLY A 30 -0.29 -12.88 1.04
C GLY A 30 0.64 -11.93 0.27
N SER A 31 0.08 -11.17 -0.67
CA SER A 31 0.75 -10.13 -1.45
C SER A 31 -0.29 -9.18 -2.03
N THR A 32 0.11 -7.98 -2.43
CA THR A 32 -0.81 -6.99 -3.05
C THR A 32 -1.54 -7.53 -4.27
N PRO A 33 -0.90 -8.20 -5.25
CA PRO A 33 -1.63 -8.78 -6.37
C PRO A 33 -2.74 -9.75 -5.96
N GLU A 34 -2.44 -10.65 -5.02
CA GLU A 34 -3.42 -11.62 -4.50
C GLU A 34 -4.55 -10.91 -3.75
N TRP A 35 -4.21 -9.88 -2.95
CA TRP A 35 -5.20 -9.10 -2.23
C TRP A 35 -6.14 -8.34 -3.18
N VAL A 36 -5.61 -7.66 -4.20
CA VAL A 36 -6.40 -6.96 -5.21
C VAL A 36 -7.32 -7.94 -5.94
N ALA A 37 -6.77 -9.04 -6.45
CA ALA A 37 -7.53 -10.04 -7.18
C ALA A 37 -8.61 -10.73 -6.34
N SER A 38 -8.38 -10.86 -5.02
CA SER A 38 -9.33 -11.49 -4.09
C SER A 38 -10.36 -10.52 -3.51
N THR A 39 -10.06 -9.23 -3.47
CA THR A 39 -10.94 -8.17 -2.96
C THR A 39 -11.92 -7.70 -4.02
N PHE A 40 -11.44 -7.45 -5.24
CA PHE A 40 -12.23 -6.89 -6.32
C PHE A 40 -12.79 -7.99 -7.23
N ARG A 41 -13.79 -8.72 -6.73
CA ARG A 41 -14.40 -9.88 -7.40
C ARG A 41 -15.85 -9.65 -7.77
N GLU A 42 -16.31 -10.34 -8.83
CA GLU A 42 -17.68 -10.26 -9.36
C GLU A 42 -18.77 -10.42 -8.28
N PRO A 43 -18.69 -11.31 -7.28
CA PRO A 43 -19.71 -11.42 -6.24
C PRO A 43 -19.91 -10.14 -5.40
N TYR A 44 -18.96 -9.20 -5.43
CA TYR A 44 -19.01 -7.94 -4.69
C TYR A 44 -19.23 -6.72 -5.61
N LEU A 45 -19.54 -6.93 -6.88
CA LEU A 45 -19.64 -5.89 -7.91
C LEU A 45 -20.51 -4.69 -7.50
N GLU A 46 -21.69 -4.94 -6.90
CA GLU A 46 -22.55 -3.84 -6.46
C GLU A 46 -21.89 -2.94 -5.42
N LYS A 47 -21.17 -3.52 -4.46
CA LYS A 47 -20.45 -2.76 -3.44
C LYS A 47 -19.23 -2.03 -4.02
N ILE A 48 -18.58 -2.66 -4.98
CA ILE A 48 -17.37 -2.13 -5.63
C ILE A 48 -17.73 -0.92 -6.51
N ARG A 49 -18.91 -0.91 -7.14
CA ARG A 49 -19.42 0.25 -7.89
C ARG A 49 -19.64 1.49 -7.02
N ASP A 50 -19.90 1.31 -5.74
CA ASP A 50 -20.06 2.39 -4.76
C ASP A 50 -18.77 2.63 -3.94
N THR A 51 -17.63 2.16 -4.44
CA THR A 51 -16.32 2.27 -3.78
C THR A 51 -15.38 3.13 -4.60
N ALA A 52 -14.77 4.12 -3.97
CA ALA A 52 -13.60 4.82 -4.48
C ALA A 52 -12.32 4.08 -4.04
N TYR A 53 -11.41 3.84 -4.97
CA TYR A 53 -10.12 3.24 -4.69
C TYR A 53 -8.99 4.16 -5.16
N VAL A 54 -8.23 4.72 -4.21
CA VAL A 54 -7.04 5.54 -4.46
C VAL A 54 -5.81 4.74 -4.01
N THR A 55 -4.87 4.48 -4.91
CA THR A 55 -3.74 3.61 -4.64
C THR A 55 -2.39 4.21 -5.03
N ALA A 56 -1.39 4.01 -4.17
CA ALA A 56 0.02 4.25 -4.49
C ALA A 56 0.71 2.99 -5.05
N ASN A 57 0.03 1.84 -5.10
CA ASN A 57 0.62 0.59 -5.54
C ASN A 57 0.27 0.29 -7.01
N ALA A 58 1.30 0.17 -7.88
CA ALA A 58 1.15 -0.09 -9.31
C ALA A 58 0.58 -1.48 -9.64
N TYR A 59 0.64 -2.45 -8.72
CA TYR A 59 0.03 -3.76 -8.93
C TYR A 59 -1.48 -3.72 -9.12
N ALA A 60 -2.15 -2.75 -8.50
CA ALA A 60 -3.58 -2.57 -8.73
C ALA A 60 -3.87 -2.33 -10.21
N ASP A 61 -3.10 -1.44 -10.86
CA ASP A 61 -3.20 -1.22 -12.31
C ASP A 61 -2.98 -2.50 -13.10
N PHE A 62 -1.90 -3.21 -12.78
CA PHE A 62 -1.55 -4.43 -13.48
C PHE A 62 -2.66 -5.49 -13.37
N ILE A 63 -3.20 -5.71 -12.16
CA ILE A 63 -4.27 -6.69 -11.93
C ILE A 63 -5.57 -6.26 -12.61
N PHE A 64 -5.94 -4.99 -12.56
CA PHE A 64 -7.16 -4.51 -13.22
C PHE A 64 -7.07 -4.52 -14.75
N GLU A 65 -5.87 -4.44 -15.31
CA GLU A 65 -5.68 -4.49 -16.76
C GLU A 65 -5.51 -5.92 -17.27
N TYR A 66 -4.70 -6.72 -16.61
CA TYR A 66 -4.30 -8.04 -17.09
C TYR A 66 -4.84 -9.20 -16.26
N GLY A 67 -5.35 -8.94 -15.04
CA GLY A 67 -5.74 -9.98 -14.10
C GLY A 67 -4.51 -10.70 -13.54
N MET A 68 -4.74 -11.89 -13.01
CA MET A 68 -3.69 -12.81 -12.56
C MET A 68 -3.19 -13.70 -13.73
N ASP A 69 -3.13 -13.15 -14.97
CA ASP A 69 -2.67 -13.88 -16.14
C ASP A 69 -1.17 -14.18 -16.05
N LYS A 70 -0.88 -15.44 -15.89
CA LYS A 70 0.45 -16.00 -15.69
C LYS A 70 1.47 -15.63 -16.77
N SER A 71 1.02 -15.52 -18.03
CA SER A 71 1.89 -15.22 -19.17
C SER A 71 2.53 -13.82 -19.09
N ARG A 72 2.03 -12.97 -18.21
CA ARG A 72 2.49 -11.60 -18.01
C ARG A 72 3.31 -11.40 -16.73
N TRP A 73 3.41 -12.42 -15.90
CA TRP A 73 4.26 -12.41 -14.71
C TRP A 73 5.67 -12.81 -15.10
N THR A 74 6.60 -11.87 -15.07
CA THR A 74 8.01 -12.11 -15.34
C THR A 74 8.81 -12.52 -14.10
N ALA A 75 8.24 -12.30 -12.91
CA ALA A 75 8.87 -12.64 -11.65
C ALA A 75 8.81 -14.16 -11.37
N THR A 76 9.87 -14.68 -10.77
CA THR A 76 10.08 -16.09 -10.38
C THR A 76 9.04 -16.62 -9.37
N ASN A 77 8.16 -15.78 -8.86
CA ASN A 77 7.16 -16.08 -7.84
C ASN A 77 5.72 -15.90 -8.36
N GLY A 78 5.48 -16.19 -9.64
CA GLY A 78 4.13 -16.15 -10.21
C GLY A 78 3.14 -17.09 -9.52
N PRO A 79 1.82 -16.86 -9.68
CA PRO A 79 0.77 -17.64 -9.00
C PRO A 79 0.82 -19.15 -9.28
N GLU A 80 1.51 -19.59 -10.34
CA GLU A 80 1.57 -21.00 -10.75
C GLU A 80 2.40 -21.88 -9.84
N ASP A 81 3.37 -21.28 -9.18
CA ASP A 81 4.34 -22.03 -8.36
C ASP A 81 3.81 -22.28 -6.94
N HIS A 82 2.64 -21.76 -6.62
CA HIS A 82 2.05 -21.88 -5.29
C HIS A 82 0.91 -22.90 -5.26
N LEU A 83 1.06 -23.91 -4.41
CA LEU A 83 0.06 -24.96 -4.13
C LEU A 83 -1.31 -24.43 -3.70
N PHE A 84 -1.38 -23.16 -3.28
CA PHE A 84 -2.56 -22.49 -2.76
C PHE A 84 -3.00 -21.30 -3.61
N ALA A 85 -2.56 -21.24 -4.87
CA ALA A 85 -3.03 -20.22 -5.81
C ALA A 85 -4.55 -20.33 -5.97
N GLY A 86 -5.26 -19.21 -5.76
CA GLY A 86 -6.71 -19.12 -5.88
C GLY A 86 -7.19 -19.14 -7.34
N ASP A 87 -8.49 -19.31 -7.53
CA ASP A 87 -9.14 -18.98 -8.80
C ASP A 87 -9.53 -17.48 -8.76
N TRP A 88 -8.93 -16.69 -9.64
CA TRP A 88 -9.14 -15.25 -9.76
C TRP A 88 -9.73 -14.88 -11.13
N SER A 89 -10.37 -15.83 -11.81
CA SER A 89 -10.98 -15.61 -13.14
C SER A 89 -12.13 -14.59 -13.13
N ASP A 90 -12.73 -14.35 -11.97
CA ASP A 90 -13.80 -13.39 -11.71
C ASP A 90 -13.31 -12.04 -11.14
N THR A 91 -12.01 -11.76 -11.25
CA THR A 91 -11.46 -10.46 -10.86
C THR A 91 -12.00 -9.35 -11.76
N LEU A 92 -12.52 -8.30 -11.13
CA LEU A 92 -13.09 -7.14 -11.80
C LEU A 92 -12.02 -6.28 -12.48
N ARG A 93 -12.48 -5.33 -13.30
CA ARG A 93 -11.64 -4.38 -14.03
C ARG A 93 -11.82 -2.98 -13.47
N LYS A 94 -10.89 -2.07 -13.76
CA LYS A 94 -10.92 -0.69 -13.25
C LYS A 94 -12.23 0.06 -13.52
N HIS A 95 -12.92 -0.24 -14.62
CA HIS A 95 -14.18 0.41 -14.97
C HIS A 95 -15.39 -0.09 -14.17
N ASP A 96 -15.22 -1.13 -13.38
CA ASP A 96 -16.24 -1.66 -12.49
C ASP A 96 -16.25 -0.94 -11.12
N LEU A 97 -15.20 -0.17 -10.80
CA LEU A 97 -15.16 0.64 -9.59
C LEU A 97 -15.96 1.94 -9.75
N GLY A 98 -16.52 2.44 -8.66
CA GLY A 98 -17.18 3.76 -8.63
C GLY A 98 -16.20 4.89 -8.95
N TYR A 99 -15.00 4.80 -8.40
CA TYR A 99 -13.90 5.71 -8.70
C TYR A 99 -12.57 4.96 -8.55
N TYR A 100 -11.62 5.20 -9.45
CA TYR A 100 -10.30 4.60 -9.39
C TYR A 100 -9.22 5.64 -9.70
N GLU A 101 -8.25 5.80 -8.81
CA GLU A 101 -7.18 6.76 -8.96
C GLU A 101 -5.81 6.19 -8.57
N ARG A 102 -4.81 6.56 -9.36
CA ARG A 102 -3.43 6.07 -9.31
C ARG A 102 -2.52 7.15 -8.74
N ALA A 103 -2.44 7.25 -7.41
CA ALA A 103 -1.63 8.26 -6.75
C ALA A 103 -0.12 8.14 -7.07
N HIS A 104 0.37 6.96 -7.44
CA HIS A 104 1.75 6.73 -7.85
C HIS A 104 2.13 7.40 -9.18
N ARG A 105 1.14 7.85 -9.96
CA ARG A 105 1.37 8.50 -11.26
C ARG A 105 1.44 10.03 -11.19
N TYR A 106 1.31 10.60 -10.02
CA TYR A 106 1.46 12.04 -9.86
C TYR A 106 2.93 12.43 -9.86
N GLU A 107 3.29 13.36 -10.75
CA GLU A 107 4.60 14.00 -10.73
C GLU A 107 4.49 15.33 -9.97
N PRO A 108 5.23 15.50 -8.85
CA PRO A 108 5.18 16.74 -8.10
C PRO A 108 5.75 17.90 -8.92
N GLN A 109 5.04 19.02 -8.93
CA GLN A 109 5.52 20.24 -9.53
C GLN A 109 6.30 21.08 -8.51
N GLU A 110 7.17 21.96 -9.01
CA GLU A 110 7.93 22.85 -8.13
C GLU A 110 6.97 23.77 -7.36
N GLY A 111 6.99 23.67 -6.05
CA GLY A 111 6.10 24.45 -5.16
C GLY A 111 4.95 23.67 -4.51
N ASP A 112 4.69 22.43 -4.87
CA ASP A 112 3.60 21.63 -4.29
C ASP A 112 3.84 21.26 -2.82
N GLY A 113 5.09 21.36 -2.36
CA GLY A 113 5.46 21.12 -0.96
C GLY A 113 5.39 19.67 -0.53
N LEU A 114 5.22 18.74 -1.48
CA LEU A 114 5.32 17.30 -1.25
C LEU A 114 6.67 16.77 -1.74
N PRO A 115 7.29 15.81 -1.04
CA PRO A 115 8.54 15.22 -1.47
C PRO A 115 8.33 14.46 -2.80
N ARG A 116 9.39 14.37 -3.61
CA ARG A 116 9.37 13.59 -4.85
C ARG A 116 9.32 12.10 -4.55
N HIS A 117 8.91 11.30 -5.55
CA HIS A 117 9.10 9.86 -5.50
C HIS A 117 10.57 9.53 -5.28
N VAL A 118 10.85 8.53 -4.46
CA VAL A 118 12.20 8.07 -4.18
C VAL A 118 12.28 6.58 -4.53
N ASN A 119 13.08 6.23 -5.53
CA ASN A 119 13.28 4.83 -5.95
C ASN A 119 11.95 4.05 -6.12
N GLY A 120 10.97 4.65 -6.80
CA GLY A 120 9.65 4.06 -7.02
C GLY A 120 8.69 4.10 -5.82
N SER A 121 9.14 4.49 -4.62
CA SER A 121 8.26 4.68 -3.48
C SER A 121 7.51 6.02 -3.59
N THR A 122 6.19 5.96 -3.54
CA THR A 122 5.31 7.13 -3.53
C THR A 122 5.12 7.61 -2.08
N PRO A 123 5.50 8.85 -1.73
CA PRO A 123 5.27 9.38 -0.40
C PRO A 123 3.79 9.33 0.00
N PRO A 124 3.45 9.02 1.28
CA PRO A 124 2.07 8.81 1.71
C PRO A 124 1.19 10.04 1.53
N GLY A 125 1.77 11.24 1.57
CA GLY A 125 1.05 12.50 1.34
C GLY A 125 0.28 12.57 0.02
N TYR A 126 0.69 11.82 -1.00
CA TYR A 126 -0.03 11.75 -2.29
C TYR A 126 -1.38 11.05 -2.15
N VAL A 127 -1.42 9.91 -1.47
CA VAL A 127 -2.66 9.18 -1.20
C VAL A 127 -3.57 9.99 -0.28
N THR A 128 -3.00 10.65 0.72
CA THR A 128 -3.73 11.53 1.64
C THR A 128 -4.35 12.72 0.90
N ASP A 129 -3.58 13.45 0.11
CA ASP A 129 -4.07 14.60 -0.68
C ASP A 129 -5.23 14.19 -1.58
N ARG A 130 -5.03 13.12 -2.34
CA ARG A 130 -6.07 12.62 -3.26
C ARG A 130 -7.26 12.03 -2.50
N GLY A 131 -7.02 11.32 -1.42
CA GLY A 131 -8.08 10.80 -0.55
C GLY A 131 -8.99 11.88 0.01
N ILE A 132 -8.41 13.00 0.45
CA ILE A 132 -9.18 14.17 0.91
C ILE A 132 -9.99 14.77 -0.25
N SER A 133 -9.35 14.95 -1.41
CA SER A 133 -10.06 15.49 -2.59
C SER A 133 -11.22 14.60 -3.03
N VAL A 134 -10.98 13.29 -3.11
CA VAL A 134 -12.00 12.30 -3.50
C VAL A 134 -13.12 12.24 -2.47
N GLY A 135 -12.80 12.19 -1.17
CA GLY A 135 -13.81 12.15 -0.10
C GLY A 135 -14.71 13.37 -0.06
N ARG A 136 -14.19 14.54 -0.47
CA ARG A 136 -14.98 15.79 -0.54
C ARG A 136 -15.81 15.97 -1.81
N ASN A 137 -15.44 15.31 -2.90
CA ASN A 137 -15.97 15.61 -4.24
C ASN A 137 -16.65 14.42 -4.93
N THR A 138 -16.65 13.23 -4.33
CA THR A 138 -17.34 12.05 -4.86
C THR A 138 -18.45 11.60 -3.93
N ASP A 139 -19.48 10.98 -4.50
CA ASP A 139 -20.61 10.41 -3.76
C ASP A 139 -20.46 8.88 -3.69
N CYS A 140 -19.35 8.42 -3.07
CA CYS A 140 -19.08 7.00 -2.87
C CYS A 140 -19.37 6.60 -1.43
N ASP A 141 -20.07 5.48 -1.24
CA ASP A 141 -20.39 4.93 0.09
C ASP A 141 -19.14 4.45 0.85
N ARG A 142 -18.08 4.10 0.09
CA ARG A 142 -16.83 3.54 0.61
C ARG A 142 -15.63 4.14 -0.08
N MET A 143 -14.55 4.27 0.68
CA MET A 143 -13.25 4.64 0.13
C MET A 143 -12.17 3.71 0.65
N ILE A 144 -11.33 3.20 -0.25
CA ILE A 144 -10.13 2.44 0.06
C ILE A 144 -8.94 3.30 -0.33
N LEU A 145 -8.10 3.64 0.65
CA LEU A 145 -6.86 4.36 0.45
C LEU A 145 -5.70 3.42 0.67
N HIS A 146 -4.99 3.10 -0.42
CA HIS A 146 -3.94 2.10 -0.41
C HIS A 146 -2.57 2.77 -0.46
N TYR A 147 -2.00 3.02 0.71
CA TYR A 147 -0.65 3.53 0.91
C TYR A 147 0.36 2.41 0.68
N ILE A 148 1.47 2.70 0.03
CA ILE A 148 2.53 1.71 -0.20
C ILE A 148 3.36 1.46 1.06
N GLN A 149 3.35 2.37 2.03
CA GLN A 149 4.04 2.17 3.30
C GLN A 149 3.27 1.22 4.22
N PRO A 150 3.96 0.46 5.07
CA PRO A 150 5.43 0.37 5.25
C PRO A 150 6.15 -0.70 4.42
N HIS A 151 5.66 -1.05 3.21
CA HIS A 151 6.37 -1.92 2.29
C HIS A 151 7.83 -1.47 2.10
N VAL A 152 8.75 -2.41 1.83
CA VAL A 152 10.18 -2.12 1.63
C VAL A 152 10.40 -1.10 0.50
N GLY A 153 11.50 -0.37 0.60
CA GLY A 153 11.73 0.87 -0.14
C GLY A 153 11.54 2.07 0.81
N TRP A 154 11.97 1.90 2.08
CA TRP A 154 11.72 2.85 3.16
C TRP A 154 12.45 4.17 2.93
N VAL A 155 11.69 5.26 2.97
CA VAL A 155 12.18 6.59 2.63
C VAL A 155 12.10 7.60 3.77
N ALA A 156 11.42 7.27 4.87
CA ALA A 156 11.20 8.19 5.98
C ALA A 156 12.49 8.86 6.47
N LYS A 157 13.49 8.06 6.86
CA LYS A 157 14.80 8.59 7.30
C LYS A 157 15.62 9.18 6.17
N THR A 158 15.54 8.63 4.98
CA THR A 158 16.21 9.14 3.77
C THR A 158 15.77 10.58 3.49
N LEU A 159 14.48 10.86 3.55
CA LEU A 159 13.92 12.20 3.34
C LEU A 159 14.24 13.14 4.49
N GLU A 160 14.15 12.68 5.75
CA GLU A 160 14.47 13.47 6.92
C GLU A 160 15.94 13.92 6.96
N GLU A 161 16.86 13.02 6.62
CA GLU A 161 18.31 13.23 6.71
C GLU A 161 18.92 13.74 5.39
N GLY A 162 18.17 13.73 4.28
CA GLY A 162 18.64 14.18 2.97
C GLY A 162 19.80 13.33 2.42
N ARG A 163 19.74 12.02 2.61
CA ARG A 163 20.76 11.05 2.18
C ARG A 163 20.18 9.97 1.25
N ASP A 164 21.04 9.17 0.67
CA ASP A 164 20.64 7.97 -0.05
C ASP A 164 20.20 6.85 0.92
N GLN A 165 19.40 5.89 0.41
CA GLN A 165 19.00 4.72 1.18
C GLN A 165 20.19 3.80 1.48
N TYR A 166 20.19 3.21 2.67
CA TYR A 166 21.03 2.06 2.98
C TYR A 166 20.41 0.77 2.42
N LEU A 167 21.19 -0.30 2.33
CA LEU A 167 20.70 -1.60 1.83
C LEU A 167 19.49 -2.10 2.64
N TYR A 168 19.46 -1.93 3.94
CA TYR A 168 18.34 -2.36 4.77
C TYR A 168 17.06 -1.55 4.51
N GLU A 169 17.15 -0.36 3.92
CA GLU A 169 16.01 0.48 3.54
C GLU A 169 15.53 0.18 2.13
N SER A 170 16.44 -0.13 1.21
CA SER A 170 16.11 -0.39 -0.20
C SER A 170 15.77 -1.88 -0.47
N ASP A 171 16.45 -2.81 0.22
CA ASP A 171 16.24 -4.26 0.10
C ASP A 171 16.52 -4.93 1.45
N ALA A 172 15.50 -4.93 2.31
CA ALA A 172 15.58 -5.50 3.64
C ALA A 172 15.85 -7.01 3.60
N SER A 173 15.29 -7.71 2.62
CA SER A 173 15.45 -9.15 2.46
C SER A 173 16.90 -9.52 2.13
N ALA A 174 17.50 -8.84 1.15
CA ALA A 174 18.92 -9.06 0.82
C ALA A 174 19.82 -8.70 2.00
N TYR A 175 19.56 -7.62 2.72
CA TYR A 175 20.31 -7.24 3.91
C TYR A 175 20.25 -8.31 5.00
N LEU A 176 19.07 -8.84 5.30
CA LEU A 176 18.87 -9.88 6.32
C LEU A 176 19.50 -11.21 5.90
N MET A 177 19.36 -11.63 4.64
CA MET A 177 19.97 -12.85 4.10
C MET A 177 21.50 -12.79 4.11
N GLN A 178 22.09 -11.60 4.05
CA GLN A 178 23.54 -11.40 4.21
C GLN A 178 24.00 -11.33 5.67
N GLY A 179 23.11 -11.62 6.63
CA GLY A 179 23.43 -11.61 8.06
C GLY A 179 23.27 -10.24 8.71
N GLY A 180 22.57 -9.32 8.08
CA GLY A 180 22.23 -8.02 8.65
C GLY A 180 21.34 -8.12 9.90
N SER A 181 21.37 -7.07 10.74
CA SER A 181 20.59 -7.02 11.97
C SER A 181 19.10 -6.87 11.70
N ARG A 182 18.29 -7.82 12.17
CA ARG A 182 16.82 -7.72 12.15
C ARG A 182 16.32 -6.49 12.91
N GLU A 183 16.97 -6.14 14.03
CA GLU A 183 16.59 -4.97 14.82
C GLU A 183 16.75 -3.67 14.02
N VAL A 184 17.82 -3.54 13.22
CA VAL A 184 18.05 -2.39 12.36
C VAL A 184 16.99 -2.31 11.26
N ALA A 185 16.74 -3.39 10.53
CA ALA A 185 15.75 -3.41 9.46
C ALA A 185 14.33 -3.18 10.01
N PHE A 186 13.97 -3.82 11.12
CA PHE A 186 12.66 -3.64 11.73
C PHE A 186 12.47 -2.24 12.33
N GLY A 187 13.55 -1.61 12.83
CA GLY A 187 13.53 -0.21 13.27
C GLY A 187 13.20 0.75 12.13
N ALA A 188 13.84 0.59 10.97
CA ALA A 188 13.56 1.39 9.78
C ALA A 188 12.13 1.16 9.25
N TYR A 189 11.64 -0.06 9.28
CA TYR A 189 10.25 -0.39 8.97
C TYR A 189 9.25 0.31 9.92
N LEU A 190 9.54 0.41 11.22
CA LEU A 190 8.71 1.15 12.16
C LEU A 190 8.75 2.67 11.90
N ASP A 191 9.88 3.21 11.47
CA ASP A 191 9.97 4.62 11.08
C ASP A 191 9.14 4.91 9.82
N GLU A 192 9.12 4.00 8.85
CA GLU A 192 8.25 4.09 7.69
C GLU A 192 6.76 3.94 8.05
N LEU A 193 6.44 3.10 9.03
CA LEU A 193 5.07 2.98 9.55
C LEU A 193 4.62 4.29 10.23
N ARG A 194 5.49 4.95 11.00
CA ARG A 194 5.18 6.28 11.57
C ARG A 194 4.93 7.31 10.48
N TYR A 195 5.75 7.30 9.42
CA TYR A 195 5.62 8.22 8.30
C TYR A 195 4.24 8.13 7.61
N VAL A 196 3.70 6.93 7.43
CA VAL A 196 2.34 6.79 6.87
C VAL A 196 1.26 7.13 7.89
N LEU A 197 1.45 6.80 9.17
CA LEU A 197 0.48 7.14 10.22
C LEU A 197 0.36 8.66 10.43
N ASP A 198 1.45 9.42 10.35
CA ASP A 198 1.44 10.88 10.35
C ASP A 198 0.59 11.44 9.20
N SER A 199 0.67 10.80 8.03
CA SER A 199 -0.12 11.18 6.86
C SER A 199 -1.60 10.77 6.99
N ILE A 200 -1.87 9.64 7.65
CA ILE A 200 -3.23 9.18 7.97
C ILE A 200 -3.89 10.12 9.01
N GLU A 201 -3.15 10.66 9.96
CA GLU A 201 -3.66 11.66 10.91
C GLU A 201 -4.22 12.89 10.17
N VAL A 202 -3.47 13.41 9.20
CA VAL A 202 -3.93 14.51 8.34
C VAL A 202 -5.19 14.12 7.58
N LEU A 203 -5.27 12.89 7.06
CA LEU A 203 -6.47 12.40 6.37
C LEU A 203 -7.69 12.40 7.29
N LEU A 204 -7.56 11.82 8.49
CA LEU A 204 -8.67 11.67 9.45
C LEU A 204 -9.22 13.01 9.94
N ASP A 205 -8.40 14.04 9.95
CA ASP A 205 -8.78 15.42 10.28
C ASP A 205 -9.45 16.16 9.12
N ASN A 206 -9.50 15.57 7.92
CA ASN A 206 -9.91 16.29 6.70
C ASN A 206 -10.87 15.51 5.78
N ILE A 207 -11.47 14.45 6.26
CA ILE A 207 -12.59 13.75 5.64
C ILE A 207 -13.67 13.44 6.68
N ASP A 208 -14.91 13.28 6.24
CA ASP A 208 -16.00 12.81 7.11
C ASP A 208 -16.21 11.30 6.92
N ALA A 209 -16.02 10.51 7.98
CA ALA A 209 -16.36 9.09 7.98
C ALA A 209 -16.77 8.61 9.38
N GLU A 210 -17.97 8.05 9.49
CA GLU A 210 -18.47 7.47 10.75
C GLU A 210 -17.66 6.24 11.18
N LYS A 211 -17.04 5.55 10.21
CA LYS A 211 -16.23 4.37 10.44
C LYS A 211 -15.03 4.32 9.52
N VAL A 212 -13.85 4.26 10.12
CA VAL A 212 -12.57 4.06 9.43
C VAL A 212 -11.92 2.80 9.96
N ALA A 213 -11.44 1.94 9.09
CA ALA A 213 -10.61 0.78 9.43
C ALA A 213 -9.16 1.03 8.98
N ILE A 214 -8.23 1.00 9.92
CA ILE A 214 -6.81 1.03 9.66
C ILE A 214 -6.32 -0.41 9.61
N THR A 215 -5.91 -0.85 8.43
CA THR A 215 -5.55 -2.24 8.16
C THR A 215 -4.46 -2.34 7.08
N ALA A 216 -4.11 -3.55 6.68
CA ALA A 216 -3.18 -3.80 5.58
C ALA A 216 -3.74 -4.86 4.62
N ASP A 217 -3.18 -4.88 3.41
CA ASP A 217 -3.45 -5.91 2.41
C ASP A 217 -2.78 -7.24 2.78
N HIS A 218 -1.54 -7.19 3.28
CA HIS A 218 -0.78 -8.32 3.87
C HIS A 218 0.22 -7.80 4.90
N GLY A 219 0.98 -8.68 5.51
CA GLY A 219 2.11 -8.38 6.37
C GLY A 219 3.44 -8.72 5.70
N GLU A 220 4.51 -8.84 6.51
CA GLU A 220 5.89 -8.99 6.04
C GLU A 220 6.68 -9.98 6.90
N ALA A 221 7.57 -10.78 6.31
CA ALA A 221 8.46 -11.69 7.02
C ALA A 221 9.88 -11.12 7.13
N PHE A 222 10.39 -11.06 8.35
CA PHE A 222 11.72 -10.55 8.68
C PHE A 222 12.67 -11.67 9.15
N GLY A 223 12.65 -12.81 8.50
CA GLY A 223 13.52 -13.97 8.82
C GLY A 223 12.89 -15.00 9.75
N GLU A 224 11.62 -14.85 10.13
CA GLU A 224 10.89 -15.87 10.88
C GLU A 224 10.87 -17.17 10.07
N TYR A 225 11.30 -18.29 10.72
CA TYR A 225 11.39 -19.59 10.07
C TYR A 225 12.25 -19.60 8.79
N LEU A 226 13.27 -18.73 8.70
CA LEU A 226 14.11 -18.50 7.52
C LEU A 226 13.31 -18.02 6.29
N ARG A 227 12.19 -17.34 6.52
CA ARG A 227 11.39 -16.71 5.49
C ARG A 227 11.57 -15.21 5.55
N TYR A 228 11.70 -14.64 4.39
CA TYR A 228 11.88 -13.21 4.17
C TYR A 228 10.88 -12.77 3.13
N ASP A 229 10.44 -11.51 3.24
CA ASP A 229 9.52 -10.96 2.27
C ASP A 229 8.09 -11.58 2.33
N HIS A 230 7.29 -11.34 1.33
CA HIS A 230 5.92 -11.82 1.21
C HIS A 230 5.68 -12.36 -0.21
N HIS A 231 4.87 -13.40 -0.35
CA HIS A 231 4.65 -14.06 -1.64
C HIS A 231 3.19 -14.42 -1.84
N VAL A 232 2.75 -14.47 -3.11
CA VAL A 232 1.46 -15.04 -3.49
C VAL A 232 1.29 -16.42 -2.86
N GLY A 233 0.14 -16.68 -2.25
CA GLY A 233 -0.16 -17.96 -1.61
C GLY A 233 0.57 -18.20 -0.28
N SER A 234 1.26 -17.21 0.28
CA SER A 234 1.89 -17.33 1.59
C SER A 234 0.87 -17.69 2.66
N LEU A 235 1.21 -18.63 3.53
CA LEU A 235 0.46 -19.02 4.72
C LEU A 235 1.16 -18.59 6.02
N ASP A 236 2.24 -17.83 5.91
CA ASP A 236 2.98 -17.36 7.08
C ASP A 236 2.11 -16.43 7.93
N PRO A 237 2.00 -16.68 9.25
CA PRO A 237 1.17 -15.85 10.11
C PRO A 237 1.56 -14.37 10.09
N GLN A 238 2.87 -14.05 9.92
CA GLN A 238 3.38 -12.69 9.83
C GLN A 238 2.94 -11.98 8.55
N VAL A 239 2.67 -12.73 7.49
CA VAL A 239 2.19 -12.23 6.19
C VAL A 239 0.67 -12.23 6.13
N ARG A 240 0.00 -13.26 6.67
CA ARG A 240 -1.45 -13.44 6.54
C ARG A 240 -2.26 -12.71 7.60
N PHE A 241 -1.74 -12.51 8.80
CA PHE A 241 -2.43 -11.72 9.81
C PHE A 241 -2.04 -10.26 9.69
N VAL A 242 -3.06 -9.42 9.45
CA VAL A 242 -2.93 -7.97 9.32
C VAL A 242 -3.62 -7.27 10.49
N PRO A 243 -3.20 -6.05 10.85
CA PRO A 243 -3.85 -5.29 11.90
C PRO A 243 -5.27 -4.90 11.50
N TRP A 244 -6.11 -4.71 12.51
CA TRP A 244 -7.43 -4.13 12.37
C TRP A 244 -7.68 -3.18 13.55
N ALA A 245 -7.66 -1.87 13.27
CA ALA A 245 -8.01 -0.85 14.24
C ALA A 245 -9.13 0.02 13.68
N GLU A 246 -10.16 0.28 14.50
CA GLU A 246 -11.30 1.10 14.07
C GLU A 246 -11.23 2.49 14.70
N THR A 247 -11.55 3.50 13.92
CA THR A 247 -11.64 4.90 14.34
C THR A 247 -12.72 5.63 13.54
N THR A 248 -12.81 6.93 13.70
CA THR A 248 -13.69 7.84 12.95
C THR A 248 -12.86 8.94 12.31
N ALA A 249 -13.44 9.69 11.38
CA ALA A 249 -12.81 10.86 10.79
C ALA A 249 -13.79 12.01 10.76
N THR A 250 -13.27 13.26 10.85
CA THR A 250 -14.06 14.48 10.82
C THR A 250 -13.37 15.54 9.99
N ASP A 251 -14.06 16.09 8.98
CA ASP A 251 -13.51 17.12 8.10
C ASP A 251 -13.44 18.50 8.77
N SER A 252 -12.30 18.80 9.37
CA SER A 252 -12.01 20.11 9.98
C SER A 252 -11.64 21.20 8.97
N ARG A 253 -11.56 20.86 7.68
CA ARG A 253 -11.18 21.79 6.61
C ARG A 253 -9.87 22.56 6.83
N ASN A 254 -8.89 21.91 7.50
CA ASN A 254 -7.59 22.53 7.79
C ASN A 254 -6.50 22.16 6.76
N TYR A 255 -6.83 21.31 5.77
CA TYR A 255 -5.98 20.94 4.65
C TYR A 255 -6.71 21.14 3.33
N GLU A 256 -6.05 21.79 2.37
CA GLU A 256 -6.55 21.95 1.01
C GLU A 256 -5.75 21.05 0.06
N PRO A 257 -6.42 20.12 -0.65
CA PRO A 257 -5.76 19.27 -1.65
C PRO A 257 -5.07 20.10 -2.74
N ARG A 258 -3.87 19.69 -3.11
CA ARG A 258 -2.98 20.43 -4.01
C ARG A 258 -2.89 19.81 -5.40
N PHE A 259 -3.11 18.50 -5.52
CA PHE A 259 -3.05 17.82 -6.79
C PHE A 259 -4.38 17.86 -7.53
N ALA A 260 -4.33 18.22 -8.82
CA ALA A 260 -5.44 17.96 -9.74
C ALA A 260 -5.50 16.45 -10.06
N SER A 261 -6.66 15.91 -10.50
CA SER A 261 -6.76 14.49 -10.82
C SER A 261 -5.84 14.10 -11.98
N ALA A 262 -5.18 12.92 -11.87
CA ALA A 262 -4.14 12.45 -12.80
C ALA A 262 -4.67 11.81 -14.07
N ASP A 263 -5.91 12.06 -14.47
CA ASP A 263 -6.51 11.39 -15.63
C ASP A 263 -5.84 11.68 -16.98
N GLU A 264 -4.82 12.54 -17.02
CA GLU A 264 -4.27 13.02 -18.29
C GLU A 264 -2.79 12.68 -18.60
N ALA A 265 -2.03 12.10 -17.70
CA ALA A 265 -0.62 11.84 -18.01
C ALA A 265 -0.08 10.58 -17.37
N THR A 266 0.10 9.50 -18.15
CA THR A 266 1.38 8.75 -18.03
C THR A 266 1.49 7.56 -18.95
N SER A 267 2.70 7.33 -19.44
CA SER A 267 3.14 6.27 -20.34
C SER A 267 3.25 4.91 -19.63
N GLU A 268 3.15 3.82 -20.38
CA GLU A 268 3.43 2.45 -19.94
C GLU A 268 4.85 2.31 -19.32
N GLU A 269 5.79 3.17 -19.69
CA GLU A 269 7.17 3.21 -19.18
C GLU A 269 7.23 3.48 -17.66
N GLY A 270 6.46 4.42 -17.13
CA GLY A 270 6.46 4.73 -15.69
C GLY A 270 5.92 3.60 -14.80
N MET A 271 5.01 2.77 -15.32
CA MET A 271 4.51 1.59 -14.60
C MET A 271 5.61 0.51 -14.50
N ALA A 272 6.36 0.29 -15.59
CA ALA A 272 7.43 -0.71 -15.63
C ALA A 272 8.57 -0.32 -14.66
N GLU A 273 8.97 0.96 -14.63
CA GLU A 273 9.99 1.47 -13.70
C GLU A 273 9.58 1.29 -12.24
N GLN A 274 8.32 1.52 -11.91
CA GLN A 274 7.84 1.36 -10.54
C GLN A 274 7.76 -0.12 -10.13
N LEU A 275 7.35 -1.01 -11.03
CA LEU A 275 7.34 -2.46 -10.79
C LEU A 275 8.77 -3.00 -10.60
N ALA A 276 9.74 -2.48 -11.37
CA ALA A 276 11.15 -2.82 -11.21
C ALA A 276 11.70 -2.32 -9.86
N ALA A 277 11.38 -1.09 -9.48
CA ALA A 277 11.81 -0.51 -8.20
C ALA A 277 11.25 -1.25 -6.97
N LEU A 278 10.08 -1.87 -7.12
CA LEU A 278 9.45 -2.71 -6.09
C LEU A 278 9.96 -4.17 -6.09
N GLY A 279 10.97 -4.49 -6.95
CA GLY A 279 11.63 -5.81 -6.99
C GLY A 279 10.83 -6.90 -7.70
N TYR A 280 9.85 -6.55 -8.53
CA TYR A 280 8.93 -7.50 -9.11
C TYR A 280 9.14 -7.77 -10.61
N VAL A 281 9.97 -6.99 -11.28
CA VAL A 281 10.45 -7.21 -12.66
C VAL A 281 11.93 -6.92 -12.73
N ASP A 282 12.70 -7.80 -13.36
CA ASP A 282 14.11 -7.54 -13.68
C ASP A 282 14.20 -6.45 -14.77
N GLU A 283 15.21 -5.57 -14.67
CA GLU A 283 15.53 -4.55 -15.68
C GLU A 283 15.77 -5.14 -17.08
#